data_90b314fc2681d627d3684b02b9c416dd
#
_entry.id   90b314fc2681d627d3684b02b9c416dd
#
_cell.length_a   1.000
_cell.length_b   1.000
_cell.length_c   1.000
_cell.angle_alpha   90.00
_cell.angle_beta   90.00
_cell.angle_gamma   90.00
#
_symmetry.space_group_name_H-M   'P 1'
#
loop_
_entity.id
_entity.type
_entity.pdbx_description
1 polymer ?
#
loop_
_entity_poly.entity_id
_entity_poly.type
_entity_poly.pdbx_seq_one_letter_code
_entity_poly.pdbx_strand_id
1 'polypeptide(L)'
;MRCFAGFRVRGIAVMAVLAGGFSLLAVSDTLAAGFSTAGIGLRARSMGGAFRGVASDWSAMSYNPAGLAFLEKNEFNATLGTYSPRLNYDPNVSSNGIDLGYLAADTSGELHSTDDIWPIPSMAVVMAPKEDSKWAWGIGVFWPYDVNYQWDLFRSPLGYNTDYGFNTKKNVHTDMDVLDVHPTVARRMSDNLSLGLGLSVARGDVVFRRVLAFENNLDDQLDDYPINSFYGDYRMEGNGFGIGANLGLLWKASDKVSLGFNGQTPISITMSGTAELSMAWPINAQRQTIESNLNPLQERSHFVGVNDEVRSAQSYYAQEYEYDLDLPASIGVGVGYTASDRLLLAFDLAMTFWSAVDEWDIKFDGAGLENGLDGVTSLTVPFGWDDQVRVSAGAEYMAKENMMVRGGLYYDAGAAVDSTFSPNFPDVGNRIGLTGGLSYMVSPSWELSAAQEIAFASERNVPQSGAMDGNTVFPGTYSLTRYETLLSVSYRF
;
A
#
# COMPACT_ATOMS: atom_id res chain seq x y z
N MET A 1 -30.90 39.30 38.40
CA MET A 1 -30.99 37.83 38.23
C MET A 1 -31.64 37.51 36.90
N ARG A 2 -30.88 37.28 35.87
CA ARG A 2 -31.24 36.64 34.58
C ARG A 2 -30.11 36.94 33.59
N CYS A 3 -29.09 36.11 33.56
CA CYS A 3 -28.08 35.99 32.49
C CYS A 3 -27.11 34.88 32.87
N PHE A 4 -27.48 33.61 32.66
CA PHE A 4 -26.53 32.47 32.66
C PHE A 4 -27.30 31.19 32.25
N ALA A 5 -27.82 31.13 31.05
CA ALA A 5 -28.48 29.91 30.55
C ALA A 5 -28.26 29.62 29.04
N GLY A 6 -27.37 30.34 28.37
CA GLY A 6 -27.22 30.20 26.91
C GLY A 6 -25.96 29.44 26.42
N PHE A 7 -25.04 29.10 27.31
CA PHE A 7 -23.69 28.66 26.87
C PHE A 7 -23.39 27.15 26.97
N ARG A 8 -24.32 26.37 27.59
CA ARG A 8 -24.07 24.92 27.80
C ARG A 8 -24.61 23.98 26.74
N VAL A 9 -25.48 24.43 25.84
CA VAL A 9 -26.12 23.51 24.89
C VAL A 9 -25.33 23.28 23.61
N ARG A 10 -24.49 24.24 23.17
CA ARG A 10 -23.73 24.11 21.93
C ARG A 10 -22.47 23.23 22.05
N GLY A 11 -21.83 23.18 23.22
CA GLY A 11 -20.68 22.33 23.48
C GLY A 11 -21.02 20.85 23.63
N ILE A 12 -22.21 20.53 24.13
CA ILE A 12 -22.68 19.15 24.33
C ILE A 12 -23.05 18.51 22.99
N ALA A 13 -23.58 19.27 22.02
CA ALA A 13 -23.96 18.74 20.71
C ALA A 13 -22.70 18.34 19.88
N VAL A 14 -21.60 19.10 19.97
CA VAL A 14 -20.34 18.75 19.29
C VAL A 14 -19.67 17.54 19.94
N MET A 15 -19.69 17.42 21.28
CA MET A 15 -19.20 16.23 21.97
C MET A 15 -20.07 15.00 21.74
N ALA A 16 -21.38 15.17 21.58
CA ALA A 16 -22.29 14.07 21.28
C ALA A 16 -22.12 13.53 19.85
N VAL A 17 -21.77 14.37 18.88
CA VAL A 17 -21.44 13.94 17.51
C VAL A 17 -20.08 13.22 17.51
N LEU A 18 -19.09 13.68 18.28
CA LEU A 18 -17.81 13.00 18.42
C LEU A 18 -17.92 11.67 19.17
N ALA A 19 -18.75 11.61 20.22
CA ALA A 19 -18.98 10.39 20.98
C ALA A 19 -19.91 9.41 20.24
N GLY A 20 -20.86 9.89 19.45
CA GLY A 20 -21.75 9.07 18.61
C GLY A 20 -21.03 8.44 17.42
N GLY A 21 -20.01 9.12 16.85
CA GLY A 21 -19.15 8.57 15.79
C GLY A 21 -18.30 7.40 16.27
N PHE A 22 -17.86 7.42 17.51
CA PHE A 22 -17.08 6.32 18.11
C PHE A 22 -17.92 5.09 18.49
N SER A 23 -19.23 5.27 18.71
CA SER A 23 -20.13 4.16 19.11
C SER A 23 -20.66 3.33 17.93
N LEU A 24 -20.49 3.78 16.70
CA LEU A 24 -20.88 3.07 15.47
C LEU A 24 -19.78 2.16 14.93
N LEU A 25 -18.57 2.17 15.53
CA LEU A 25 -17.43 1.35 15.11
C LEU A 25 -17.35 -0.03 15.78
N ALA A 26 -18.45 -0.49 16.39
CA ALA A 26 -18.55 -1.89 16.79
C ALA A 26 -19.06 -2.73 15.62
N VAL A 27 -18.27 -2.80 14.54
CA VAL A 27 -18.54 -3.70 13.41
C VAL A 27 -17.27 -4.49 13.11
N SER A 28 -17.39 -5.78 13.36
CA SER A 28 -16.70 -6.92 12.77
C SER A 28 -15.20 -6.79 12.42
N ASP A 29 -14.50 -7.79 12.86
CA ASP A 29 -13.13 -8.18 12.51
C ASP A 29 -12.91 -8.08 11.00
N THR A 30 -11.92 -7.34 10.64
CA THR A 30 -11.09 -7.32 9.45
C THR A 30 -10.69 -5.90 9.04
N LEU A 31 -9.42 -5.71 8.65
CA LEU A 31 -9.00 -5.00 7.45
C LEU A 31 -7.98 -3.84 7.62
N ALA A 32 -6.93 -3.75 6.78
CA ALA A 32 -5.91 -2.68 6.66
C ALA A 32 -5.85 -1.98 5.26
N ALA A 33 -5.00 -1.00 5.02
CA ALA A 33 -5.11 0.09 4.02
C ALA A 33 -4.69 -0.23 2.56
N GLY A 34 -4.67 -1.47 2.12
CA GLY A 34 -4.23 -1.79 0.75
C GLY A 34 -2.78 -1.33 0.46
N PHE A 35 -2.53 -0.81 -0.73
CA PHE A 35 -1.20 -0.35 -1.18
C PHE A 35 -0.88 1.10 -0.77
N SER A 36 -1.80 1.81 -0.11
CA SER A 36 -1.65 3.23 0.17
C SER A 36 -0.55 3.53 1.19
N THR A 37 0.25 4.55 0.94
CA THR A 37 1.08 5.19 1.97
C THR A 37 0.18 5.87 3.00
N ALA A 38 0.72 6.22 4.17
CA ALA A 38 -0.09 6.85 5.21
C ALA A 38 -0.47 8.32 4.92
N GLY A 39 -0.09 8.85 3.75
CA GLY A 39 -0.44 10.19 3.27
C GLY A 39 0.76 11.06 2.91
N ILE A 40 0.51 12.26 2.42
CA ILE A 40 1.48 13.17 1.85
C ILE A 40 1.65 14.41 2.76
N GLY A 41 2.88 14.89 2.89
CA GLY A 41 3.18 16.13 3.60
C GLY A 41 3.26 15.98 5.13
N LEU A 42 4.32 16.54 5.70
CA LEU A 42 4.65 16.38 7.12
C LEU A 42 3.57 16.95 8.05
N ARG A 43 3.01 18.12 7.73
CA ARG A 43 1.99 18.75 8.57
C ARG A 43 0.73 17.91 8.67
N ALA A 44 0.20 17.45 7.53
CA ALA A 44 -0.97 16.59 7.48
C ALA A 44 -0.72 15.27 8.24
N ARG A 45 0.45 14.66 8.02
CA ARG A 45 0.87 13.41 8.66
C ARG A 45 0.97 13.56 10.18
N SER A 46 1.57 14.66 10.68
CA SER A 46 1.67 14.92 12.12
C SER A 46 0.31 15.09 12.80
N MET A 47 -0.75 15.35 12.04
CA MET A 47 -2.14 15.47 12.52
C MET A 47 -2.96 14.20 12.27
N GLY A 48 -2.30 13.05 12.04
CA GLY A 48 -2.97 11.78 11.75
C GLY A 48 -3.68 11.74 10.40
N GLY A 49 -3.41 12.69 9.50
CA GLY A 49 -4.12 12.85 8.23
C GLY A 49 -5.43 13.63 8.33
N ALA A 50 -5.79 14.17 9.50
CA ALA A 50 -6.95 15.06 9.67
C ALA A 50 -6.63 16.44 9.08
N PHE A 51 -6.83 16.60 7.77
CA PHE A 51 -6.34 17.79 7.07
C PHE A 51 -7.31 18.38 6.04
N ARG A 52 -8.34 17.68 5.61
CA ARG A 52 -9.27 18.12 4.54
C ARG A 52 -9.97 19.43 4.85
N GLY A 53 -10.35 19.62 6.11
CA GLY A 53 -10.99 20.84 6.58
C GLY A 53 -10.04 22.00 6.88
N VAL A 54 -8.72 21.74 6.97
CA VAL A 54 -7.71 22.71 7.39
C VAL A 54 -6.54 22.82 6.40
N ALA A 55 -6.68 22.24 5.21
CA ALA A 55 -5.67 22.21 4.17
C ALA A 55 -5.20 23.62 3.80
N SER A 56 -3.96 23.97 4.20
CA SER A 56 -3.42 25.34 4.04
C SER A 56 -1.90 25.34 3.89
N ASP A 57 -1.35 24.34 3.23
CA ASP A 57 0.02 24.25 2.73
C ASP A 57 0.06 23.46 1.41
N TRP A 58 1.23 23.15 0.89
CA TRP A 58 1.42 22.44 -0.37
C TRP A 58 0.73 21.05 -0.40
N SER A 59 0.66 20.34 0.73
CA SER A 59 0.03 19.01 0.79
C SER A 59 -1.49 19.04 0.58
N ALA A 60 -2.10 20.24 0.59
CA ALA A 60 -3.48 20.45 0.15
C ALA A 60 -3.73 19.87 -1.25
N MET A 61 -2.74 19.82 -2.13
CA MET A 61 -2.87 19.21 -3.47
C MET A 61 -3.41 17.79 -3.41
N SER A 62 -3.01 16.99 -2.43
CA SER A 62 -3.49 15.61 -2.22
C SER A 62 -4.77 15.55 -1.38
N TYR A 63 -4.81 16.27 -0.24
CA TYR A 63 -5.93 16.13 0.71
C TYR A 63 -7.18 16.93 0.32
N ASN A 64 -7.01 18.15 -0.16
CA ASN A 64 -8.10 19.03 -0.60
C ASN A 64 -7.52 20.18 -1.44
N PRO A 65 -7.47 20.04 -2.77
CA PRO A 65 -6.85 21.03 -3.65
C PRO A 65 -7.42 22.44 -3.53
N ALA A 66 -8.67 22.57 -3.04
CA ALA A 66 -9.29 23.88 -2.79
C ALA A 66 -8.52 24.71 -1.75
N GLY A 67 -7.76 24.05 -0.85
CA GLY A 67 -6.96 24.71 0.18
C GLY A 67 -5.92 25.67 -0.37
N LEU A 68 -5.35 25.39 -1.55
CA LEU A 68 -4.36 26.27 -2.19
C LEU A 68 -4.86 27.70 -2.41
N ALA A 69 -6.17 27.88 -2.64
CA ALA A 69 -6.75 29.19 -2.87
C ALA A 69 -6.75 30.11 -1.63
N PHE A 70 -6.45 29.56 -0.45
CA PHE A 70 -6.33 30.32 0.78
C PHE A 70 -4.90 30.49 1.29
N LEU A 71 -3.91 30.08 0.51
CA LEU A 71 -2.50 30.34 0.82
C LEU A 71 -2.21 31.85 0.74
N GLU A 72 -1.38 32.32 1.66
CA GLU A 72 -0.99 33.73 1.73
C GLU A 72 0.36 34.01 1.06
N LYS A 73 1.21 32.98 0.95
CA LYS A 73 2.56 33.06 0.37
C LYS A 73 2.79 31.90 -0.58
N ASN A 74 3.64 32.15 -1.55
CA ASN A 74 4.21 31.06 -2.34
C ASN A 74 5.05 30.15 -1.43
N GLU A 75 5.11 28.87 -1.75
CA GLU A 75 5.88 27.92 -0.96
C GLU A 75 6.60 26.94 -1.88
N PHE A 76 7.86 26.67 -1.57
CA PHE A 76 8.59 25.48 -1.97
C PHE A 76 8.75 24.56 -0.77
N ASN A 77 8.49 23.30 -0.95
CA ASN A 77 8.68 22.28 0.08
C ASN A 77 9.47 21.10 -0.45
N ALA A 78 10.33 20.54 0.40
CA ALA A 78 10.94 19.24 0.21
C ALA A 78 10.83 18.45 1.53
N THR A 79 10.32 17.25 1.43
CA THR A 79 10.14 16.32 2.56
C THR A 79 10.78 14.98 2.22
N LEU A 80 11.51 14.43 3.17
CA LEU A 80 12.02 13.07 3.16
C LEU A 80 11.31 12.28 4.26
N GLY A 81 10.53 11.29 3.86
CA GLY A 81 10.00 10.25 4.73
C GLY A 81 10.90 9.02 4.73
N THR A 82 10.93 8.30 5.84
CA THR A 82 11.47 6.94 5.90
C THR A 82 10.40 6.00 6.42
N TYR A 83 10.22 4.92 5.73
CA TYR A 83 9.24 3.88 6.07
C TYR A 83 9.98 2.65 6.60
N SER A 84 9.52 2.11 7.72
CA SER A 84 10.11 0.94 8.37
C SER A 84 8.99 0.06 8.96
N PRO A 85 8.45 -0.90 8.21
CA PRO A 85 7.50 -1.86 8.72
C PRO A 85 8.24 -2.98 9.44
N ARG A 86 7.62 -3.50 10.50
CA ARG A 86 7.98 -4.77 11.14
C ARG A 86 6.80 -5.70 10.97
N LEU A 87 6.89 -6.55 10.02
CA LEU A 87 5.85 -7.53 9.71
C LEU A 87 6.34 -8.91 10.13
N ASN A 88 5.56 -9.58 10.97
CA ASN A 88 5.84 -10.90 11.48
C ASN A 88 4.79 -11.90 10.97
N TYR A 89 5.20 -13.12 10.74
CA TYR A 89 4.36 -14.24 10.35
C TYR A 89 4.69 -15.47 11.19
N ASP A 90 3.70 -15.99 11.89
CA ASP A 90 3.76 -17.29 12.56
C ASP A 90 2.88 -18.26 11.75
N PRO A 91 3.48 -19.21 11.04
CA PRO A 91 2.73 -20.17 10.21
C PRO A 91 1.81 -21.09 10.99
N ASN A 92 1.94 -21.22 12.32
CA ASN A 92 1.09 -22.00 13.24
C ASN A 92 0.53 -23.28 12.61
N VAL A 93 1.41 -24.04 11.95
CA VAL A 93 1.05 -25.24 11.22
C VAL A 93 1.01 -26.42 12.19
N SER A 94 -0.19 -26.84 12.56
CA SER A 94 -0.32 -28.10 13.28
C SER A 94 -0.01 -29.26 12.33
N SER A 95 0.81 -30.20 12.80
CA SER A 95 1.31 -31.37 12.07
C SER A 95 0.24 -32.38 11.63
N ASN A 96 -1.01 -32.01 11.59
CA ASN A 96 -2.12 -32.88 11.22
C ASN A 96 -2.37 -32.92 9.70
N GLY A 97 -1.40 -33.42 8.96
CA GLY A 97 -1.69 -34.03 7.67
C GLY A 97 -1.86 -33.10 6.48
N ILE A 98 -1.44 -31.85 6.57
CA ILE A 98 -1.33 -31.01 5.37
C ILE A 98 0.12 -31.01 4.94
N ASP A 99 0.32 -31.53 3.77
CA ASP A 99 1.57 -31.42 3.06
C ASP A 99 1.76 -29.96 2.61
N LEU A 100 2.30 -29.14 3.52
CA LEU A 100 2.84 -27.84 3.19
C LEU A 100 4.20 -28.04 2.53
N GLY A 101 4.25 -28.86 1.53
CA GLY A 101 5.46 -29.33 0.88
C GLY A 101 6.40 -28.21 0.42
N TYR A 102 5.96 -26.97 0.48
CA TYR A 102 6.74 -25.80 0.15
C TYR A 102 7.03 -24.85 1.35
N LEU A 103 6.27 -24.91 2.43
CA LEU A 103 6.64 -24.29 3.70
C LEU A 103 7.53 -25.22 4.54
N ALA A 104 8.40 -25.98 3.91
CA ALA A 104 9.37 -26.85 4.58
C ALA A 104 10.46 -26.05 5.32
N ALA A 105 10.25 -24.78 5.56
CA ALA A 105 11.04 -24.04 6.48
C ALA A 105 10.73 -24.50 7.89
N ASP A 106 11.69 -24.38 8.75
CA ASP A 106 11.59 -24.48 10.18
C ASP A 106 10.30 -23.80 10.67
N THR A 107 9.21 -24.59 10.73
CA THR A 107 7.88 -24.14 11.16
C THR A 107 7.83 -23.90 12.67
N SER A 108 8.96 -23.94 13.35
CA SER A 108 9.10 -23.82 14.81
C SER A 108 9.29 -22.38 15.29
N GLY A 109 9.25 -21.37 14.43
CA GLY A 109 9.52 -19.98 14.80
C GLY A 109 8.77 -18.94 14.00
N GLU A 110 8.68 -17.75 14.58
CA GLU A 110 8.16 -16.55 13.93
C GLU A 110 9.09 -16.14 12.78
N LEU A 111 8.52 -15.95 11.60
CA LEU A 111 9.21 -15.46 10.41
C LEU A 111 9.04 -13.94 10.30
N HIS A 112 10.08 -13.26 9.87
CA HIS A 112 10.05 -11.82 9.70
C HIS A 112 10.24 -11.46 8.23
N SER A 113 9.51 -10.45 7.76
CA SER A 113 9.90 -9.80 6.52
C SER A 113 11.21 -9.07 6.76
N THR A 114 11.97 -8.81 5.71
CA THR A 114 13.18 -8.00 5.83
C THR A 114 12.80 -6.60 6.31
N ASP A 115 13.44 -6.17 7.42
CA ASP A 115 13.22 -4.86 8.05
C ASP A 115 13.93 -3.74 7.26
N ASP A 116 13.75 -3.66 5.96
CA ASP A 116 14.41 -2.64 5.17
C ASP A 116 13.76 -1.28 5.43
N ILE A 117 14.59 -0.27 5.61
CA ILE A 117 14.14 1.13 5.69
C ILE A 117 14.30 1.73 4.30
N TRP A 118 13.21 2.21 3.73
CA TRP A 118 13.29 2.90 2.43
C TRP A 118 12.79 4.34 2.48
N PRO A 119 13.38 5.22 1.68
CA PRO A 119 13.01 6.61 1.64
C PRO A 119 11.77 6.85 0.78
N ILE A 120 10.87 7.70 1.25
CA ILE A 120 9.73 8.22 0.49
C ILE A 120 9.88 9.75 0.39
N PRO A 121 10.54 10.26 -0.64
CA PRO A 121 10.70 11.69 -0.83
C PRO A 121 9.41 12.32 -1.37
N SER A 122 9.22 13.62 -1.12
CA SER A 122 8.21 14.42 -1.79
C SER A 122 8.67 15.86 -1.91
N MET A 123 8.24 16.52 -2.97
CA MET A 123 8.54 17.94 -3.18
C MET A 123 7.40 18.65 -3.89
N ALA A 124 7.26 19.95 -3.65
CA ALA A 124 6.26 20.75 -4.31
C ALA A 124 6.64 22.23 -4.38
N VAL A 125 6.06 22.88 -5.37
CA VAL A 125 6.00 24.34 -5.49
C VAL A 125 4.54 24.75 -5.61
N VAL A 126 4.12 25.70 -4.79
CA VAL A 126 2.78 26.27 -4.85
C VAL A 126 2.85 27.79 -4.93
N MET A 127 1.99 28.34 -5.74
CA MET A 127 1.85 29.79 -5.97
C MET A 127 0.52 30.24 -5.39
N ALA A 128 0.60 31.05 -4.35
CA ALA A 128 -0.55 31.64 -3.68
C ALA A 128 -1.30 32.63 -4.63
N PRO A 129 -2.59 32.88 -4.39
CA PRO A 129 -3.32 33.88 -5.15
C PRO A 129 -2.68 35.28 -5.01
N LYS A 130 -2.50 35.98 -6.11
CA LYS A 130 -2.11 37.40 -6.07
C LYS A 130 -3.30 38.28 -5.64
N GLU A 131 -3.04 39.51 -5.21
CA GLU A 131 -4.07 40.46 -4.74
C GLU A 131 -5.22 40.62 -5.76
N ASP A 132 -4.90 40.69 -7.09
CA ASP A 132 -5.87 40.84 -8.15
C ASP A 132 -6.38 39.52 -8.75
N SER A 133 -5.91 38.38 -8.22
CA SER A 133 -6.22 37.05 -8.73
C SER A 133 -6.78 36.15 -7.64
N LYS A 134 -7.87 35.48 -7.97
CA LYS A 134 -8.47 34.46 -7.09
C LYS A 134 -7.90 33.05 -7.35
N TRP A 135 -6.91 32.92 -8.20
CA TRP A 135 -6.33 31.67 -8.64
C TRP A 135 -5.01 31.37 -7.91
N ALA A 136 -4.90 30.15 -7.41
CA ALA A 136 -3.66 29.52 -6.98
C ALA A 136 -3.35 28.34 -7.89
N TRP A 137 -2.09 27.95 -7.96
CA TRP A 137 -1.66 26.76 -8.66
C TRP A 137 -0.40 26.17 -8.03
N GLY A 138 -0.13 24.92 -8.31
CA GLY A 138 1.06 24.23 -7.83
C GLY A 138 1.36 23.00 -8.64
N ILE A 139 2.53 22.46 -8.43
CA ILE A 139 2.95 21.15 -8.92
C ILE A 139 3.69 20.43 -7.78
N GLY A 140 3.30 19.17 -7.53
CA GLY A 140 3.93 18.28 -6.57
C GLY A 140 4.44 17.03 -7.25
N VAL A 141 5.41 16.40 -6.59
CA VAL A 141 5.90 15.06 -6.92
C VAL A 141 5.94 14.26 -5.63
N PHE A 142 5.22 13.16 -5.57
CA PHE A 142 5.11 12.33 -4.39
C PHE A 142 4.73 10.89 -4.73
N TRP A 143 4.83 9.99 -3.74
CA TRP A 143 4.50 8.56 -3.85
C TRP A 143 3.27 8.24 -2.99
N PRO A 144 2.05 8.23 -3.56
CA PRO A 144 0.83 7.92 -2.83
C PRO A 144 0.66 6.43 -2.54
N TYR A 145 1.32 5.57 -3.31
CA TYR A 145 1.29 4.12 -3.14
C TYR A 145 2.71 3.57 -3.16
N ASP A 146 3.01 2.70 -2.20
CA ASP A 146 4.32 2.10 -2.01
C ASP A 146 4.18 0.82 -1.19
N VAL A 147 4.71 -0.29 -1.72
CA VAL A 147 4.73 -1.60 -1.07
C VAL A 147 6.09 -2.21 -1.29
N ASN A 148 6.80 -2.53 -0.22
CA ASN A 148 8.06 -3.26 -0.31
C ASN A 148 8.14 -4.30 0.81
N TYR A 149 7.90 -5.56 0.47
CA TYR A 149 7.98 -6.69 1.39
C TYR A 149 8.78 -7.82 0.77
N GLN A 150 9.64 -8.44 1.59
CA GLN A 150 10.53 -9.52 1.17
C GLN A 150 10.53 -10.62 2.21
N TRP A 151 10.33 -11.89 1.78
CA TRP A 151 10.27 -13.03 2.66
C TRP A 151 11.07 -14.21 2.10
N ASP A 152 11.63 -15.01 3.02
CA ASP A 152 12.17 -16.34 2.74
C ASP A 152 11.19 -17.41 3.24
N LEU A 153 10.00 -17.50 2.61
CA LEU A 153 8.92 -18.41 3.02
C LEU A 153 9.06 -19.81 2.42
N PHE A 154 9.65 -19.92 1.24
CA PHE A 154 9.77 -21.19 0.55
C PHE A 154 11.11 -21.87 0.81
N ARG A 155 11.06 -23.18 1.09
CA ARG A 155 12.22 -24.06 1.09
C ARG A 155 11.94 -25.19 0.12
N SER A 156 12.84 -25.39 -0.83
CA SER A 156 12.74 -26.53 -1.74
C SER A 156 12.78 -27.83 -0.92
N PRO A 157 11.79 -28.72 -1.08
CA PRO A 157 11.83 -30.02 -0.42
C PRO A 157 13.07 -30.81 -0.81
N LEU A 158 13.46 -31.77 0.05
CA LEU A 158 14.54 -32.69 -0.29
C LEU A 158 14.16 -33.48 -1.55
N GLY A 159 15.08 -33.59 -2.50
CA GLY A 159 14.86 -34.28 -3.76
C GLY A 159 14.50 -33.39 -4.94
N TYR A 160 14.48 -32.06 -4.76
CA TYR A 160 14.33 -31.12 -5.86
C TYR A 160 15.70 -30.54 -6.30
N ASN A 161 15.82 -30.31 -7.59
CA ASN A 161 16.96 -29.59 -8.13
C ASN A 161 16.67 -28.10 -8.18
N THR A 162 17.49 -27.35 -7.46
CA THR A 162 17.41 -25.88 -7.38
C THR A 162 18.61 -25.19 -8.00
N ASP A 163 19.48 -25.95 -8.71
CA ASP A 163 20.76 -25.43 -9.19
C ASP A 163 20.64 -24.47 -10.39
N TYR A 164 19.46 -24.40 -11.05
CA TYR A 164 19.27 -23.64 -12.28
C TYR A 164 18.23 -22.52 -12.11
N GLY A 165 18.71 -21.33 -11.75
CA GLY A 165 17.90 -20.12 -11.71
C GLY A 165 16.89 -20.06 -10.56
N PHE A 166 16.56 -21.17 -9.93
CA PHE A 166 15.65 -21.19 -8.79
C PHE A 166 16.35 -20.62 -7.56
N ASN A 167 15.89 -19.46 -7.13
CA ASN A 167 16.48 -18.78 -5.99
C ASN A 167 15.65 -19.01 -4.72
N THR A 168 16.23 -19.65 -3.74
CA THR A 168 15.58 -19.96 -2.46
C THR A 168 15.55 -18.79 -1.48
N LYS A 169 16.14 -17.65 -1.82
CA LYS A 169 16.15 -16.45 -0.99
C LYS A 169 15.21 -15.39 -1.54
N LYS A 170 14.51 -14.68 -0.64
CA LYS A 170 13.57 -13.63 -1.03
C LYS A 170 12.55 -14.13 -2.06
N ASN A 171 12.04 -15.34 -1.82
CA ASN A 171 11.20 -16.06 -2.78
C ASN A 171 9.74 -15.57 -2.80
N VAL A 172 9.35 -14.74 -1.85
CA VAL A 172 8.13 -13.94 -1.89
C VAL A 172 8.56 -12.48 -1.75
N HIS A 173 8.37 -11.71 -2.80
CA HIS A 173 8.81 -10.32 -2.86
C HIS A 173 7.83 -9.48 -3.66
N THR A 174 7.51 -8.33 -3.15
CA THR A 174 6.80 -7.27 -3.87
C THR A 174 7.52 -5.96 -3.60
N ASP A 175 7.91 -5.29 -4.67
CA ASP A 175 8.38 -3.90 -4.65
C ASP A 175 7.55 -3.17 -5.71
N MET A 176 6.59 -2.38 -5.24
CA MET A 176 5.67 -1.65 -6.09
C MET A 176 5.57 -0.22 -5.60
N ASP A 177 5.90 0.72 -6.43
CA ASP A 177 5.74 2.12 -6.16
C ASP A 177 5.00 2.86 -7.27
N VAL A 178 4.30 3.93 -6.91
CA VAL A 178 3.62 4.81 -7.84
C VAL A 178 4.07 6.24 -7.59
N LEU A 179 4.85 6.76 -8.52
CA LEU A 179 5.23 8.16 -8.59
C LEU A 179 4.09 8.98 -9.20
N ASP A 180 3.61 9.99 -8.50
CA ASP A 180 2.59 10.94 -8.99
C ASP A 180 3.20 12.32 -9.22
N VAL A 181 3.14 12.81 -10.45
CA VAL A 181 3.37 14.20 -10.81
C VAL A 181 2.01 14.89 -10.85
N HIS A 182 1.80 15.82 -9.91
CA HIS A 182 0.47 16.32 -9.55
C HIS A 182 0.30 17.84 -9.75
N PRO A 183 0.07 18.34 -10.96
CA PRO A 183 -0.33 19.72 -11.18
C PRO A 183 -1.72 19.98 -10.60
N THR A 184 -1.85 21.10 -9.89
CA THR A 184 -3.07 21.48 -9.19
C THR A 184 -3.39 22.94 -9.42
N VAL A 185 -4.67 23.25 -9.56
CA VAL A 185 -5.21 24.59 -9.64
C VAL A 185 -6.36 24.78 -8.65
N ALA A 186 -6.43 25.93 -8.01
CA ALA A 186 -7.54 26.27 -7.12
C ALA A 186 -8.03 27.69 -7.36
N ARG A 187 -9.29 27.91 -7.06
CA ARG A 187 -9.91 29.23 -7.20
C ARG A 187 -10.75 29.58 -5.97
N ARG A 188 -10.51 30.78 -5.45
CA ARG A 188 -11.39 31.37 -4.45
C ARG A 188 -12.68 31.88 -5.14
N MET A 189 -13.80 31.26 -4.82
CA MET A 189 -15.11 31.62 -5.38
C MET A 189 -15.71 32.81 -4.64
N SER A 190 -15.56 32.84 -3.32
CA SER A 190 -15.89 33.94 -2.42
C SER A 190 -14.86 34.04 -1.31
N ASP A 191 -15.03 34.97 -0.37
CA ASP A 191 -14.08 35.13 0.75
C ASP A 191 -14.00 33.89 1.65
N ASN A 192 -15.03 33.06 1.63
CA ASN A 192 -15.13 31.87 2.49
C ASN A 192 -15.26 30.54 1.74
N LEU A 193 -15.27 30.53 0.39
CA LEU A 193 -15.46 29.32 -0.41
C LEU A 193 -14.41 29.22 -1.51
N SER A 194 -13.80 28.05 -1.66
CA SER A 194 -12.90 27.74 -2.76
C SER A 194 -13.18 26.36 -3.36
N LEU A 195 -12.78 26.21 -4.61
CA LEU A 195 -12.77 24.95 -5.36
C LEU A 195 -11.35 24.69 -5.87
N GLY A 196 -10.99 23.42 -5.98
CA GLY A 196 -9.70 22.99 -6.51
C GLY A 196 -9.83 21.74 -7.37
N LEU A 197 -8.91 21.63 -8.31
CA LEU A 197 -8.75 20.50 -9.22
C LEU A 197 -7.27 20.14 -9.29
N GLY A 198 -6.92 18.90 -9.05
CA GLY A 198 -5.61 18.32 -9.31
C GLY A 198 -5.71 17.24 -10.38
N LEU A 199 -4.62 17.04 -11.11
CA LEU A 199 -4.45 15.95 -12.04
C LEU A 199 -3.29 15.08 -11.57
N SER A 200 -3.47 13.77 -11.59
CA SER A 200 -2.42 12.79 -11.34
C SER A 200 -1.88 12.28 -12.68
N VAL A 201 -0.58 12.43 -12.90
CA VAL A 201 0.15 11.72 -13.95
C VAL A 201 1.02 10.70 -13.22
N ALA A 202 0.50 9.50 -13.13
CA ALA A 202 1.08 8.43 -12.33
C ALA A 202 1.98 7.54 -13.19
N ARG A 203 3.14 7.18 -12.65
CA ARG A 203 4.00 6.13 -13.16
C ARG A 203 4.10 5.04 -12.09
N GLY A 204 3.70 3.82 -12.44
CA GLY A 204 3.92 2.64 -11.62
C GLY A 204 5.18 1.91 -12.03
N ASP A 205 5.95 1.45 -11.06
CA ASP A 205 7.03 0.49 -11.23
C ASP A 205 6.71 -0.72 -10.33
N VAL A 206 6.94 -1.96 -10.81
CA VAL A 206 6.63 -3.18 -10.07
C VAL A 206 7.73 -4.22 -10.24
N VAL A 207 8.12 -4.83 -9.13
CA VAL A 207 8.79 -6.12 -9.05
C VAL A 207 7.92 -7.03 -8.20
N PHE A 208 7.48 -8.13 -8.77
CA PHE A 208 6.66 -9.12 -8.07
C PHE A 208 7.30 -10.48 -8.22
N ARG A 209 7.42 -11.22 -7.13
CA ARG A 209 8.00 -12.55 -7.12
C ARG A 209 7.27 -13.44 -6.11
N ARG A 210 7.02 -14.67 -6.52
CA ARG A 210 6.50 -15.72 -5.65
C ARG A 210 6.83 -17.10 -6.19
N VAL A 211 6.70 -18.10 -5.34
CA VAL A 211 6.76 -19.50 -5.76
C VAL A 211 5.37 -19.96 -6.14
N LEU A 212 5.24 -20.57 -7.31
CA LEU A 212 4.04 -21.24 -7.81
C LEU A 212 4.21 -22.75 -7.61
N ALA A 213 3.14 -23.41 -7.19
CA ALA A 213 3.06 -24.85 -7.16
C ALA A 213 2.20 -25.34 -8.34
N PHE A 214 2.66 -26.38 -9.02
CA PHE A 214 1.97 -27.00 -10.14
C PHE A 214 1.67 -28.44 -9.79
N GLU A 215 0.46 -28.89 -10.05
CA GLU A 215 0.10 -30.29 -9.88
C GLU A 215 0.87 -31.18 -10.86
N ASN A 216 1.30 -32.33 -10.35
CA ASN A 216 1.94 -33.33 -11.18
C ASN A 216 0.89 -34.25 -11.80
N ASN A 217 0.66 -34.11 -13.10
CA ASN A 217 -0.25 -34.99 -13.86
C ASN A 217 0.41 -36.30 -14.31
N LEU A 218 1.61 -36.65 -13.79
CA LEU A 218 2.32 -37.90 -14.11
C LEU A 218 2.02 -39.03 -13.11
N ASP A 219 0.82 -39.08 -12.64
CA ASP A 219 0.31 -39.79 -11.47
C ASP A 219 0.70 -41.29 -11.39
N ASP A 220 0.75 -42.01 -12.50
CA ASP A 220 0.99 -43.43 -12.52
C ASP A 220 2.45 -43.87 -12.53
N GLN A 221 3.40 -42.95 -12.62
CA GLN A 221 4.82 -43.28 -12.81
C GLN A 221 5.72 -42.82 -11.68
N LEU A 222 5.21 -42.03 -10.75
CA LEU A 222 5.92 -41.48 -9.62
C LEU A 222 5.48 -42.05 -8.26
N ASP A 223 4.77 -43.19 -8.25
CA ASP A 223 4.27 -43.84 -7.02
C ASP A 223 5.33 -44.06 -5.91
N ASP A 224 6.59 -44.14 -6.30
CA ASP A 224 7.72 -44.24 -5.36
C ASP A 224 8.25 -42.87 -4.87
N TYR A 225 7.68 -41.76 -5.34
CA TYR A 225 8.08 -40.42 -4.95
C TYR A 225 6.97 -39.72 -4.17
N PRO A 226 7.25 -39.29 -2.93
CA PRO A 226 6.26 -38.58 -2.10
C PRO A 226 5.99 -37.14 -2.57
N ILE A 227 6.37 -36.78 -3.81
CA ILE A 227 6.42 -35.42 -4.29
C ILE A 227 5.48 -35.31 -5.49
N ASN A 228 4.27 -34.80 -5.24
CA ASN A 228 3.23 -34.68 -6.26
C ASN A 228 3.17 -33.29 -6.89
N SER A 229 4.15 -32.41 -6.65
CA SER A 229 4.09 -31.04 -7.11
C SER A 229 5.42 -30.58 -7.72
N PHE A 230 5.35 -29.74 -8.72
CA PHE A 230 6.48 -28.98 -9.23
C PHE A 230 6.42 -27.57 -8.69
N TYR A 231 7.57 -26.92 -8.53
CA TYR A 231 7.64 -25.56 -8.03
C TYR A 231 8.31 -24.66 -9.06
N GLY A 232 7.74 -23.49 -9.27
CA GLY A 232 8.27 -22.47 -10.14
C GLY A 232 8.55 -21.19 -9.35
N ASP A 233 9.75 -20.65 -9.49
CA ASP A 233 10.09 -19.30 -9.04
C ASP A 233 9.62 -18.32 -10.13
N TYR A 234 8.47 -17.71 -9.89
CA TYR A 234 7.87 -16.74 -10.78
C TYR A 234 8.30 -15.33 -10.38
N ARG A 235 8.82 -14.58 -11.34
CA ARG A 235 9.20 -13.18 -11.18
C ARG A 235 8.68 -12.35 -12.34
N MET A 236 8.12 -11.19 -12.07
CA MET A 236 7.81 -10.20 -13.08
C MET A 236 8.35 -8.84 -12.69
N GLU A 237 8.79 -8.07 -13.69
CA GLU A 237 9.26 -6.70 -13.57
C GLU A 237 8.66 -5.87 -14.69
N GLY A 238 8.19 -4.67 -14.38
CA GLY A 238 7.64 -3.79 -15.39
C GLY A 238 7.27 -2.42 -14.85
N ASN A 239 6.80 -1.59 -15.76
CA ASN A 239 6.34 -0.26 -15.44
C ASN A 239 5.20 0.17 -16.37
N GLY A 240 4.53 1.24 -15.98
CA GLY A 240 3.40 1.76 -16.75
C GLY A 240 3.04 3.18 -16.39
N PHE A 241 2.07 3.75 -17.10
CA PHE A 241 1.55 5.08 -16.86
C PHE A 241 0.03 5.07 -16.77
N GLY A 242 -0.48 5.96 -15.92
CA GLY A 242 -1.91 6.18 -15.75
C GLY A 242 -2.20 7.65 -15.45
N ILE A 243 -3.47 8.02 -15.58
CA ILE A 243 -3.92 9.37 -15.27
C ILE A 243 -5.15 9.33 -14.36
N GLY A 244 -5.24 10.32 -13.48
CA GLY A 244 -6.38 10.52 -12.60
C GLY A 244 -6.58 11.98 -12.27
N ALA A 245 -7.58 12.24 -11.44
CA ALA A 245 -7.88 13.60 -11.00
C ALA A 245 -8.41 13.59 -9.57
N ASN A 246 -8.22 14.70 -8.85
CA ASN A 246 -8.90 14.95 -7.61
C ASN A 246 -9.62 16.32 -7.64
N LEU A 247 -10.72 16.38 -6.92
CA LEU A 247 -11.53 17.56 -6.75
C LEU A 247 -11.59 17.92 -5.27
N GLY A 248 -11.60 19.21 -4.96
CA GLY A 248 -11.75 19.71 -3.61
C GLY A 248 -12.71 20.88 -3.50
N LEU A 249 -13.34 20.95 -2.33
CA LEU A 249 -14.12 22.09 -1.88
C LEU A 249 -13.71 22.42 -0.45
N LEU A 250 -13.43 23.71 -0.18
CA LEU A 250 -13.16 24.19 1.17
C LEU A 250 -14.06 25.39 1.47
N TRP A 251 -14.84 25.26 2.53
CA TRP A 251 -15.78 26.27 3.00
C TRP A 251 -15.45 26.69 4.43
N LYS A 252 -15.08 27.96 4.61
CA LYS A 252 -14.94 28.62 5.93
C LYS A 252 -16.34 29.04 6.38
N ALA A 253 -17.04 28.13 7.07
CA ALA A 253 -18.42 28.34 7.51
C ALA A 253 -18.55 29.46 8.55
N SER A 254 -17.46 29.73 9.30
CA SER A 254 -17.29 30.87 10.19
C SER A 254 -15.81 31.12 10.45
N ASP A 255 -15.47 32.15 11.21
CA ASP A 255 -14.07 32.43 11.64
C ASP A 255 -13.43 31.26 12.40
N LYS A 256 -14.24 30.36 12.94
CA LYS A 256 -13.76 29.22 13.76
C LYS A 256 -13.96 27.85 13.13
N VAL A 257 -14.83 27.73 12.13
CA VAL A 257 -15.20 26.44 11.57
C VAL A 257 -14.97 26.44 10.07
N SER A 258 -14.22 25.46 9.60
CA SER A 258 -14.05 25.16 8.19
C SER A 258 -14.49 23.73 7.87
N LEU A 259 -15.03 23.53 6.68
CA LEU A 259 -15.50 22.24 6.17
C LEU A 259 -14.79 21.98 4.85
N GLY A 260 -14.19 20.81 4.72
CA GLY A 260 -13.53 20.36 3.51
C GLY A 260 -14.19 19.11 2.94
N PHE A 261 -14.24 19.04 1.62
CA PHE A 261 -14.60 17.84 0.87
C PHE A 261 -13.54 17.60 -0.19
N ASN A 262 -13.25 16.31 -0.42
CA ASN A 262 -12.35 15.89 -1.48
C ASN A 262 -12.89 14.60 -2.12
N GLY A 263 -12.71 14.47 -3.43
CA GLY A 263 -12.95 13.23 -4.17
C GLY A 263 -11.83 12.99 -5.15
N GLN A 264 -11.39 11.74 -5.27
CA GLN A 264 -10.35 11.30 -6.19
C GLN A 264 -10.92 10.23 -7.12
N THR A 265 -10.63 10.35 -8.41
CA THR A 265 -11.00 9.32 -9.40
C THR A 265 -10.11 8.08 -9.23
N PRO A 266 -10.53 6.91 -9.72
CA PRO A 266 -9.60 5.80 -9.88
C PRO A 266 -8.50 6.16 -10.89
N ILE A 267 -7.36 5.47 -10.79
CA ILE A 267 -6.26 5.54 -11.74
C ILE A 267 -5.99 4.12 -12.21
N SER A 268 -6.12 3.85 -13.50
CA SER A 268 -5.68 2.61 -14.11
C SER A 268 -4.33 2.85 -14.78
N ILE A 269 -3.33 2.04 -14.41
CA ILE A 269 -1.97 2.08 -14.94
C ILE A 269 -1.77 0.82 -15.76
N THR A 270 -1.68 0.95 -17.08
CA THR A 270 -1.36 -0.20 -17.94
C THR A 270 0.12 -0.53 -17.76
N MET A 271 0.38 -1.61 -17.05
CA MET A 271 1.72 -2.13 -16.74
C MET A 271 2.16 -3.08 -17.84
N SER A 272 3.43 -2.99 -18.24
CA SER A 272 4.05 -3.92 -19.16
C SER A 272 5.50 -4.20 -18.78
N GLY A 273 6.00 -5.38 -19.12
CA GLY A 273 7.35 -5.78 -18.77
C GLY A 273 7.64 -7.24 -19.09
N THR A 274 8.55 -7.83 -18.34
CA THR A 274 8.97 -9.22 -18.54
C THR A 274 8.62 -10.07 -17.33
N ALA A 275 8.00 -11.22 -17.57
CA ALA A 275 7.77 -12.26 -16.60
C ALA A 275 8.71 -13.44 -16.86
N GLU A 276 9.29 -13.97 -15.79
CA GLU A 276 10.25 -15.08 -15.81
C GLU A 276 9.75 -16.21 -14.90
N LEU A 277 9.91 -17.43 -15.31
CA LEU A 277 9.60 -18.62 -14.54
C LEU A 277 10.78 -19.58 -14.56
N SER A 278 11.34 -19.86 -13.38
CA SER A 278 12.40 -20.86 -13.19
C SER A 278 11.84 -22.07 -12.46
N MET A 279 11.95 -23.25 -13.06
CA MET A 279 11.32 -24.47 -12.53
C MET A 279 12.28 -25.26 -11.64
N ALA A 280 11.79 -25.71 -10.48
CA ALA A 280 12.42 -26.71 -9.65
C ALA A 280 11.83 -28.09 -9.95
N TRP A 281 12.68 -29.02 -10.36
CA TRP A 281 12.30 -30.37 -10.77
C TRP A 281 12.66 -31.41 -9.71
N PRO A 282 11.81 -32.42 -9.43
CA PRO A 282 12.19 -33.52 -8.57
C PRO A 282 13.32 -34.36 -9.19
N ILE A 283 14.24 -34.80 -8.34
CA ILE A 283 15.35 -35.67 -8.71
C ILE A 283 15.42 -36.86 -7.75
N ASN A 284 15.95 -37.99 -8.20
CA ASN A 284 16.19 -39.13 -7.32
C ASN A 284 17.30 -38.87 -6.29
N ALA A 285 17.47 -39.78 -5.34
CA ALA A 285 18.47 -39.68 -4.27
C ALA A 285 19.92 -39.57 -4.80
N GLN A 286 20.19 -40.03 -6.04
CA GLN A 286 21.48 -39.94 -6.70
C GLN A 286 21.63 -38.69 -7.55
N ARG A 287 20.69 -37.75 -7.46
CA ARG A 287 20.60 -36.56 -8.33
C ARG A 287 20.51 -36.87 -9.84
N GLN A 288 19.98 -38.02 -10.16
CA GLN A 288 19.65 -38.40 -11.52
C GLN A 288 18.19 -38.09 -11.74
N THR A 289 17.81 -37.75 -12.97
CA THR A 289 16.41 -37.68 -13.35
C THR A 289 15.73 -39.03 -13.16
N ILE A 290 14.44 -38.99 -12.88
CA ILE A 290 13.61 -40.18 -12.90
C ILE A 290 13.59 -40.66 -14.35
N GLU A 291 14.42 -41.66 -14.60
CA GLU A 291 14.55 -42.27 -15.90
C GLU A 291 13.55 -43.37 -16.08
N SER A 292 13.39 -43.74 -17.24
CA SER A 292 13.32 -45.04 -17.83
C SER A 292 12.03 -45.41 -18.52
N ASN A 293 10.91 -44.87 -18.19
CA ASN A 293 9.66 -45.23 -18.86
C ASN A 293 8.91 -44.06 -19.55
N LEU A 294 9.45 -42.86 -19.42
CA LEU A 294 8.90 -41.67 -20.04
C LEU A 294 9.39 -41.59 -21.49
N ASN A 295 8.48 -41.17 -22.37
CA ASN A 295 8.85 -40.77 -23.72
C ASN A 295 9.89 -39.62 -23.62
N PRO A 296 10.95 -39.60 -24.46
CA PRO A 296 12.00 -38.57 -24.42
C PRO A 296 11.51 -37.14 -24.50
N LEU A 297 10.32 -36.90 -25.06
CA LEU A 297 9.68 -35.58 -25.08
C LEU A 297 9.05 -35.23 -23.70
N GLN A 298 8.54 -36.22 -22.98
CA GLN A 298 8.03 -36.06 -21.63
C GLN A 298 9.13 -35.93 -20.61
N GLU A 299 10.24 -36.68 -20.75
CA GLU A 299 11.44 -36.52 -19.93
C GLU A 299 11.99 -35.11 -20.02
N ARG A 300 11.98 -34.51 -21.21
CA ARG A 300 12.47 -33.15 -21.43
C ARG A 300 11.59 -32.08 -20.80
N SER A 301 10.31 -32.33 -20.64
CA SER A 301 9.37 -31.34 -20.09
C SER A 301 9.20 -31.41 -18.57
N HIS A 302 9.62 -32.50 -17.90
CA HIS A 302 9.25 -32.74 -16.51
C HIS A 302 10.42 -33.10 -15.60
N PHE A 303 11.59 -33.42 -16.15
CA PHE A 303 12.76 -33.82 -15.36
C PHE A 303 14.04 -33.16 -15.82
N VAL A 304 14.88 -32.84 -14.86
CA VAL A 304 16.21 -32.34 -15.14
C VAL A 304 17.10 -33.50 -15.53
N GLY A 305 17.45 -33.62 -16.80
CA GLY A 305 18.40 -34.63 -17.29
C GLY A 305 19.80 -34.47 -16.70
N VAL A 306 20.58 -35.52 -16.79
CA VAL A 306 22.02 -35.47 -16.43
C VAL A 306 22.79 -34.57 -17.40
N ASN A 307 22.16 -34.19 -18.50
CA ASN A 307 22.76 -33.34 -19.54
C ASN A 307 22.42 -31.88 -19.32
N ASP A 308 23.40 -31.05 -19.03
CA ASP A 308 23.28 -29.63 -18.74
C ASP A 308 22.59 -28.81 -19.85
N GLU A 309 22.74 -29.23 -21.12
CA GLU A 309 22.09 -28.57 -22.26
C GLU A 309 20.56 -28.76 -22.24
N VAL A 310 20.08 -29.90 -21.78
CA VAL A 310 18.63 -30.17 -21.65
C VAL A 310 18.05 -29.41 -20.45
N ARG A 311 18.81 -29.23 -19.39
CA ARG A 311 18.44 -28.46 -18.23
C ARG A 311 18.20 -26.98 -18.54
N SER A 312 19.18 -26.37 -19.22
CA SER A 312 19.11 -24.94 -19.52
C SER A 312 17.99 -24.57 -20.49
N ALA A 313 17.60 -25.49 -21.36
CA ALA A 313 16.56 -25.22 -22.36
C ALA A 313 15.12 -25.33 -21.86
N GLN A 314 14.90 -25.90 -20.66
CA GLN A 314 13.54 -26.20 -20.17
C GLN A 314 13.25 -25.78 -18.73
N SER A 315 14.21 -25.18 -18.04
CA SER A 315 14.06 -24.76 -16.67
C SER A 315 13.83 -23.26 -16.50
N TYR A 316 13.86 -22.51 -17.57
CA TYR A 316 13.71 -21.07 -17.57
C TYR A 316 12.85 -20.61 -18.75
N TYR A 317 11.85 -19.81 -18.45
CA TYR A 317 10.93 -19.23 -19.41
C TYR A 317 10.84 -17.73 -19.16
N ALA A 318 10.87 -16.95 -20.22
CA ALA A 318 10.69 -15.51 -20.15
C ALA A 318 9.67 -15.05 -21.19
N GLN A 319 8.77 -14.18 -20.81
CA GLN A 319 7.71 -13.61 -21.66
C GLN A 319 7.47 -12.15 -21.37
N GLU A 320 7.03 -11.42 -22.38
CA GLU A 320 6.42 -10.10 -22.17
C GLU A 320 5.00 -10.28 -21.62
N TYR A 321 4.58 -9.34 -20.78
CA TYR A 321 3.26 -9.34 -20.18
C TYR A 321 2.64 -7.94 -20.19
N GLU A 322 1.32 -7.89 -20.05
CA GLU A 322 0.55 -6.68 -19.84
C GLU A 322 -0.58 -6.96 -18.82
N TYR A 323 -0.85 -6.00 -17.93
CA TYR A 323 -2.02 -5.97 -17.06
C TYR A 323 -2.33 -4.54 -16.62
N ASP A 324 -3.55 -4.30 -16.13
CA ASP A 324 -3.94 -3.03 -15.54
C ASP A 324 -3.76 -3.08 -14.01
N LEU A 325 -2.93 -2.16 -13.48
CA LEU A 325 -2.82 -1.88 -12.06
C LEU A 325 -3.86 -0.81 -11.71
N ASP A 326 -4.97 -1.24 -11.13
CA ASP A 326 -6.06 -0.36 -10.75
C ASP A 326 -5.84 0.19 -9.33
N LEU A 327 -5.85 1.52 -9.22
CA LEU A 327 -5.81 2.24 -7.96
C LEU A 327 -7.19 2.84 -7.69
N PRO A 328 -7.75 2.66 -6.48
CA PRO A 328 -9.14 2.95 -6.21
C PRO A 328 -9.47 4.44 -6.17
N ALA A 329 -10.72 4.75 -6.45
CA ALA A 329 -11.30 6.04 -6.12
C ALA A 329 -11.38 6.25 -4.61
N SER A 330 -11.44 7.52 -4.17
CA SER A 330 -11.67 7.85 -2.77
C SER A 330 -12.50 9.11 -2.61
N ILE A 331 -13.19 9.21 -1.48
CA ILE A 331 -13.90 10.41 -1.04
C ILE A 331 -13.55 10.71 0.41
N GLY A 332 -13.63 11.98 0.78
CA GLY A 332 -13.38 12.36 2.15
C GLY A 332 -14.01 13.69 2.53
N VAL A 333 -14.33 13.81 3.80
CA VAL A 333 -14.85 15.04 4.41
C VAL A 333 -14.01 15.37 5.63
N GLY A 334 -13.85 16.66 5.90
CA GLY A 334 -13.09 17.11 7.06
C GLY A 334 -13.65 18.36 7.69
N VAL A 335 -13.44 18.49 8.99
CA VAL A 335 -13.82 19.64 9.79
C VAL A 335 -12.60 20.22 10.47
N GLY A 336 -12.40 21.53 10.31
CA GLY A 336 -11.44 22.31 11.09
C GLY A 336 -12.14 23.16 12.14
N TYR A 337 -11.59 23.23 13.35
CA TYR A 337 -12.09 24.07 14.42
C TYR A 337 -10.98 24.85 15.10
N THR A 338 -10.95 26.18 14.89
CA THR A 338 -10.04 27.10 15.58
C THR A 338 -10.57 27.35 16.99
N ALA A 339 -10.09 26.56 17.94
CA ALA A 339 -10.50 26.62 19.34
C ALA A 339 -10.02 27.91 20.03
N SER A 340 -8.83 28.38 19.66
CA SER A 340 -8.25 29.65 20.07
C SER A 340 -7.23 30.13 19.04
N ASP A 341 -6.66 31.32 19.21
CA ASP A 341 -5.59 31.85 18.34
C ASP A 341 -4.35 30.96 18.29
N ARG A 342 -4.23 29.99 19.20
CA ARG A 342 -3.08 29.09 19.31
C ARG A 342 -3.43 27.62 19.10
N LEU A 343 -4.71 27.26 19.02
CA LEU A 343 -5.13 25.84 18.95
C LEU A 343 -6.12 25.62 17.82
N LEU A 344 -5.70 24.80 16.87
CA LEU A 344 -6.51 24.27 15.78
C LEU A 344 -6.76 22.78 16.04
N LEU A 345 -8.01 22.35 15.90
CA LEU A 345 -8.42 20.95 15.94
C LEU A 345 -8.96 20.57 14.55
N ALA A 346 -8.71 19.34 14.16
CA ALA A 346 -9.20 18.81 12.90
C ALA A 346 -9.74 17.39 13.08
N PHE A 347 -10.74 17.06 12.28
CA PHE A 347 -11.33 15.73 12.20
C PHE A 347 -11.66 15.41 10.74
N ASP A 348 -11.28 14.21 10.28
CA ASP A 348 -11.54 13.73 8.92
C ASP A 348 -12.17 12.35 8.92
N LEU A 349 -13.04 12.11 7.94
CA LEU A 349 -13.58 10.82 7.56
C LEU A 349 -13.31 10.63 6.07
N ALA A 350 -12.70 9.52 5.71
CA ALA A 350 -12.44 9.17 4.32
C ALA A 350 -12.85 7.72 4.03
N MET A 351 -13.21 7.47 2.79
CA MET A 351 -13.53 6.15 2.26
C MET A 351 -12.75 5.93 0.97
N THR A 352 -12.11 4.78 0.84
CA THR A 352 -11.39 4.34 -0.35
C THR A 352 -12.05 3.07 -0.87
N PHE A 353 -12.40 3.06 -2.15
CA PHE A 353 -13.21 2.01 -2.79
C PHE A 353 -12.32 0.87 -3.29
N TRP A 354 -11.69 0.13 -2.37
CA TRP A 354 -10.83 -1.00 -2.70
C TRP A 354 -11.59 -2.18 -3.28
N SER A 355 -12.89 -2.28 -3.05
CA SER A 355 -13.76 -3.29 -3.67
C SER A 355 -13.81 -3.20 -5.21
N ALA A 356 -13.30 -2.13 -5.80
CA ALA A 356 -13.14 -2.00 -7.25
C ALA A 356 -11.82 -2.62 -7.76
N VAL A 357 -10.93 -3.07 -6.87
CA VAL A 357 -9.67 -3.76 -7.22
C VAL A 357 -9.87 -5.24 -6.99
N ASP A 358 -10.43 -5.94 -7.99
CA ASP A 358 -10.77 -7.36 -7.86
C ASP A 358 -9.56 -8.27 -8.04
N GLU A 359 -8.77 -8.05 -9.11
CA GLU A 359 -7.67 -8.92 -9.48
C GLU A 359 -6.67 -8.22 -10.41
N TRP A 360 -5.47 -8.75 -10.52
CA TRP A 360 -4.60 -8.51 -11.67
C TRP A 360 -4.78 -9.65 -12.66
N ASP A 361 -5.26 -9.36 -13.87
CA ASP A 361 -5.35 -10.29 -15.00
C ASP A 361 -4.13 -10.09 -15.89
N ILE A 362 -3.03 -10.77 -15.55
CA ILE A 362 -1.74 -10.66 -16.21
C ILE A 362 -1.79 -11.50 -17.49
N LYS A 363 -1.73 -10.87 -18.64
CA LYS A 363 -1.73 -11.50 -19.97
C LYS A 363 -0.32 -11.60 -20.52
N PHE A 364 0.02 -12.76 -21.03
CA PHE A 364 1.33 -13.04 -21.61
C PHE A 364 1.28 -12.98 -23.13
N ASP A 365 2.27 -12.30 -23.73
CA ASP A 365 2.42 -12.23 -25.18
C ASP A 365 3.25 -13.40 -25.69
N GLY A 366 2.65 -14.22 -26.59
CA GLY A 366 3.33 -15.22 -27.38
C GLY A 366 3.52 -16.59 -26.75
N ALA A 367 4.12 -17.47 -27.51
CA ALA A 367 4.21 -18.91 -27.30
C ALA A 367 5.29 -19.38 -26.32
N GLY A 368 5.87 -18.51 -25.49
CA GLY A 368 7.00 -18.85 -24.61
C GLY A 368 6.66 -19.87 -23.53
N LEU A 369 5.57 -19.69 -22.84
CA LEU A 369 5.05 -20.65 -21.86
C LEU A 369 4.26 -21.81 -22.50
N GLU A 370 3.82 -21.68 -23.74
CA GLU A 370 3.14 -22.75 -24.48
C GLU A 370 3.95 -24.05 -24.57
N ASN A 371 5.27 -23.96 -24.56
CA ASN A 371 6.16 -25.12 -24.64
C ASN A 371 6.50 -25.79 -23.30
N GLY A 372 6.13 -25.16 -22.19
CA GLY A 372 6.50 -25.66 -20.86
C GLY A 372 5.34 -25.87 -19.89
N LEU A 373 4.26 -25.14 -20.04
CA LEU A 373 3.09 -25.19 -19.17
C LEU A 373 1.80 -25.20 -20.03
N ASP A 374 1.64 -26.17 -20.89
CA ASP A 374 0.45 -26.41 -21.76
C ASP A 374 -0.52 -25.21 -21.86
N GLY A 375 -0.08 -24.12 -22.52
CA GLY A 375 -0.97 -23.03 -22.90
C GLY A 375 -1.31 -21.99 -21.81
N VAL A 376 -0.48 -21.78 -20.79
CA VAL A 376 -0.70 -20.68 -19.83
C VAL A 376 -0.50 -19.34 -20.55
N THR A 377 -1.61 -18.70 -20.89
CA THR A 377 -1.65 -17.40 -21.56
C THR A 377 -1.95 -16.25 -20.59
N SER A 378 -2.31 -16.57 -19.35
CA SER A 378 -2.60 -15.57 -18.31
C SER A 378 -2.34 -16.11 -16.91
N LEU A 379 -2.10 -15.19 -15.97
CA LEU A 379 -2.03 -15.45 -14.54
C LEU A 379 -2.93 -14.44 -13.82
N THR A 380 -3.83 -14.93 -12.98
CA THR A 380 -4.70 -14.09 -12.18
C THR A 380 -4.16 -13.99 -10.75
N VAL A 381 -4.01 -12.77 -10.22
CA VAL A 381 -3.71 -12.50 -8.82
C VAL A 381 -4.97 -11.89 -8.18
N PRO A 382 -5.77 -12.68 -7.47
CA PRO A 382 -7.03 -12.20 -6.90
C PRO A 382 -6.79 -11.32 -5.67
N PHE A 383 -7.56 -10.25 -5.52
CA PHE A 383 -7.64 -9.40 -4.35
C PHE A 383 -9.02 -9.52 -3.68
N GLY A 384 -10.11 -9.18 -4.39
CA GLY A 384 -11.46 -9.22 -3.86
C GLY A 384 -11.61 -8.43 -2.56
N TRP A 385 -10.96 -7.29 -2.47
CA TRP A 385 -10.84 -6.50 -1.25
C TRP A 385 -12.12 -5.74 -0.90
N ASP A 386 -12.28 -5.41 0.38
CA ASP A 386 -13.39 -4.60 0.88
C ASP A 386 -13.04 -3.10 0.87
N ASP A 387 -14.07 -2.26 0.84
CA ASP A 387 -13.92 -0.81 0.94
C ASP A 387 -13.37 -0.39 2.31
N GLN A 388 -12.44 0.54 2.28
CA GLN A 388 -11.75 1.03 3.46
C GLN A 388 -12.37 2.32 4.00
N VAL A 389 -12.49 2.41 5.32
CA VAL A 389 -12.84 3.63 6.04
C VAL A 389 -11.69 4.08 6.93
N ARG A 390 -11.30 5.35 6.82
CA ARG A 390 -10.33 6.00 7.70
C ARG A 390 -10.98 7.12 8.49
N VAL A 391 -10.76 7.12 9.80
CA VAL A 391 -11.15 8.19 10.72
C VAL A 391 -9.89 8.79 11.32
N SER A 392 -9.77 10.11 11.27
CA SER A 392 -8.59 10.82 11.77
C SER A 392 -8.98 12.00 12.65
N ALA A 393 -8.20 12.24 13.69
CA ALA A 393 -8.28 13.41 14.54
C ALA A 393 -6.90 14.00 14.78
N GLY A 394 -6.79 15.31 14.73
CA GLY A 394 -5.52 16.02 14.87
C GLY A 394 -5.65 17.35 15.59
N ALA A 395 -4.54 17.76 16.17
CA ALA A 395 -4.40 19.04 16.82
C ALA A 395 -3.09 19.72 16.41
N GLU A 396 -3.14 21.03 16.18
CA GLU A 396 -1.98 21.89 15.95
C GLU A 396 -1.99 22.99 16.99
N TYR A 397 -0.88 23.12 17.71
CA TYR A 397 -0.73 24.09 18.80
C TYR A 397 0.49 25.00 18.59
N MET A 398 0.27 26.30 18.58
CA MET A 398 1.31 27.31 18.53
C MET A 398 1.93 27.45 19.93
N ALA A 399 3.00 26.69 20.17
CA ALA A 399 3.71 26.73 21.45
C ALA A 399 4.48 28.05 21.64
N LYS A 400 5.03 28.61 20.55
CA LYS A 400 5.66 29.92 20.44
C LYS A 400 5.32 30.51 19.08
N GLU A 401 5.54 31.82 18.88
CA GLU A 401 5.33 32.50 17.59
C GLU A 401 6.07 31.83 16.40
N ASN A 402 7.20 31.19 16.71
CA ASN A 402 8.04 30.50 15.73
C ASN A 402 8.05 28.96 15.87
N MET A 403 7.15 28.38 16.67
CA MET A 403 7.18 26.94 16.99
C MET A 403 5.77 26.36 17.05
N MET A 404 5.50 25.38 16.19
CA MET A 404 4.26 24.62 16.14
C MET A 404 4.49 23.19 16.59
N VAL A 405 3.60 22.68 17.45
CA VAL A 405 3.57 21.28 17.90
C VAL A 405 2.27 20.67 17.41
N ARG A 406 2.34 19.44 16.91
CA ARG A 406 1.21 18.71 16.37
C ARG A 406 1.11 17.32 16.96
N GLY A 407 -0.10 16.82 17.06
CA GLY A 407 -0.37 15.45 17.41
C GLY A 407 -1.60 14.97 16.69
N GLY A 408 -1.66 13.69 16.39
CA GLY A 408 -2.77 13.07 15.69
C GLY A 408 -2.95 11.61 16.04
N LEU A 409 -4.15 11.15 15.76
CA LEU A 409 -4.60 9.77 15.93
C LEU A 409 -5.43 9.43 14.72
N TYR A 410 -5.26 8.21 14.19
CA TYR A 410 -6.17 7.69 13.18
C TYR A 410 -6.50 6.22 13.42
N TYR A 411 -7.64 5.83 12.89
CA TYR A 411 -8.05 4.45 12.70
C TYR A 411 -8.24 4.22 11.20
N ASP A 412 -7.63 3.18 10.69
CA ASP A 412 -7.72 2.69 9.32
C ASP A 412 -8.39 1.32 9.38
N ALA A 413 -9.56 1.18 8.81
CA ALA A 413 -10.09 -0.12 8.47
C ALA A 413 -9.27 -0.70 7.31
N GLY A 414 -9.04 -1.99 7.24
CA GLY A 414 -8.30 -2.53 6.14
C GLY A 414 -9.14 -3.05 4.99
N ALA A 415 -8.51 -3.53 3.94
CA ALA A 415 -9.15 -3.95 2.71
C ALA A 415 -9.08 -5.47 2.46
N ALA A 416 -7.98 -6.15 2.76
CA ALA A 416 -7.78 -7.54 2.38
C ALA A 416 -8.73 -8.52 3.09
N VAL A 417 -9.18 -9.53 2.37
CA VAL A 417 -10.01 -10.63 2.87
C VAL A 417 -9.17 -11.89 3.10
N ASP A 418 -9.60 -12.81 3.97
CA ASP A 418 -8.82 -13.99 4.32
C ASP A 418 -8.61 -14.95 3.16
N SER A 419 -9.59 -15.02 2.24
CA SER A 419 -9.58 -15.95 1.11
C SER A 419 -8.52 -15.62 0.05
N THR A 420 -8.07 -14.36 -0.01
CA THR A 420 -7.08 -13.88 -0.98
C THR A 420 -5.85 -13.27 -0.32
N PHE A 421 -5.73 -13.40 0.99
CA PHE A 421 -4.60 -12.87 1.73
C PHE A 421 -3.28 -13.45 1.21
N SER A 422 -2.31 -12.59 0.96
CA SER A 422 -1.00 -12.99 0.45
C SER A 422 0.13 -12.24 1.17
N PRO A 423 1.24 -12.91 1.48
CA PRO A 423 2.44 -12.25 1.99
C PRO A 423 3.06 -11.24 1.02
N ASN A 424 2.72 -11.32 -0.26
CA ASN A 424 3.11 -10.32 -1.26
C ASN A 424 2.44 -8.96 -1.00
N PHE A 425 1.20 -8.98 -0.49
CA PHE A 425 0.41 -7.80 -0.17
C PHE A 425 -0.21 -7.95 1.22
N PRO A 426 0.62 -7.92 2.28
CA PRO A 426 0.21 -8.30 3.61
C PRO A 426 -0.56 -7.18 4.30
N ASP A 427 -1.81 -7.02 3.91
CA ASP A 427 -2.74 -6.15 4.59
C ASP A 427 -3.26 -6.81 5.87
N VAL A 428 -2.50 -6.67 6.97
CA VAL A 428 -2.64 -7.48 8.19
C VAL A 428 -3.94 -7.22 8.95
N GLY A 429 -4.56 -6.04 8.80
CA GLY A 429 -5.81 -5.77 9.50
C GLY A 429 -5.99 -4.31 9.92
N ASN A 430 -6.99 -4.04 10.74
CA ASN A 430 -7.27 -2.70 11.24
C ASN A 430 -6.06 -2.07 11.90
N ARG A 431 -5.77 -0.81 11.57
CA ARG A 431 -4.63 -0.08 12.12
C ARG A 431 -5.05 1.10 12.96
N ILE A 432 -4.34 1.28 14.06
CA ILE A 432 -4.37 2.51 14.86
C ILE A 432 -3.01 3.15 14.74
N GLY A 433 -2.97 4.40 14.29
CA GLY A 433 -1.75 5.19 14.19
C GLY A 433 -1.74 6.37 15.15
N LEU A 434 -0.60 6.57 15.78
CA LEU A 434 -0.28 7.72 16.61
C LEU A 434 0.77 8.56 15.91
N THR A 435 0.56 9.87 15.82
CA THR A 435 1.45 10.78 15.13
C THR A 435 1.81 11.98 16.01
N GLY A 436 3.01 12.50 15.80
CA GLY A 436 3.46 13.72 16.44
C GLY A 436 4.42 14.48 15.55
N GLY A 437 4.44 15.80 15.64
CA GLY A 437 5.32 16.63 14.82
C GLY A 437 5.65 17.97 15.46
N LEU A 438 6.77 18.50 15.00
CA LEU A 438 7.31 19.79 15.41
C LEU A 438 7.72 20.57 14.17
N SER A 439 7.34 21.85 14.10
CA SER A 439 7.87 22.80 13.11
C SER A 439 8.51 23.98 13.82
N TYR A 440 9.62 24.44 13.26
CA TYR A 440 10.37 25.60 13.76
C TYR A 440 10.68 26.57 12.62
N MET A 441 10.19 27.79 12.73
CA MET A 441 10.51 28.91 11.84
C MET A 441 11.89 29.43 12.17
N VAL A 442 12.88 29.09 11.34
CA VAL A 442 14.27 29.59 11.46
C VAL A 442 14.32 31.05 11.07
N SER A 443 13.49 31.48 10.15
CA SER A 443 13.28 32.85 9.70
C SER A 443 11.85 33.03 9.17
N PRO A 444 11.40 34.24 8.86
CA PRO A 444 10.06 34.44 8.25
C PRO A 444 9.79 33.68 6.94
N SER A 445 10.86 33.20 6.29
CA SER A 445 10.78 32.45 5.02
C SER A 445 11.14 30.99 5.15
N TRP A 446 11.86 30.56 6.20
CA TRP A 446 12.35 29.18 6.32
C TRP A 446 11.76 28.48 7.53
N GLU A 447 11.17 27.31 7.27
CA GLU A 447 10.65 26.39 8.29
C GLU A 447 11.32 25.03 8.18
N LEU A 448 11.77 24.50 9.31
CA LEU A 448 12.24 23.12 9.46
C LEU A 448 11.21 22.35 10.27
N SER A 449 10.90 21.15 9.82
CA SER A 449 9.91 20.31 10.49
C SER A 449 10.38 18.86 10.61
N ALA A 450 9.94 18.21 11.70
CA ALA A 450 10.13 16.77 11.90
C ALA A 450 8.84 16.16 12.43
N ALA A 451 8.55 14.93 12.02
CA ALA A 451 7.40 14.17 12.50
C ALA A 451 7.75 12.69 12.66
N GLN A 452 7.03 12.04 13.56
CA GLN A 452 7.08 10.60 13.79
C GLN A 452 5.67 10.03 13.77
N GLU A 453 5.53 8.87 13.14
CA GLU A 453 4.34 8.03 13.19
C GLU A 453 4.70 6.64 13.72
N ILE A 454 3.81 6.08 14.52
CA ILE A 454 3.81 4.68 14.90
C ILE A 454 2.40 4.15 14.65
N ALA A 455 2.28 3.09 13.86
CA ALA A 455 1.01 2.43 13.60
C ALA A 455 1.07 0.95 13.97
N PHE A 456 0.01 0.46 14.57
CA PHE A 456 -0.15 -0.93 14.99
C PHE A 456 -1.34 -1.52 14.24
N ALA A 457 -1.14 -2.64 13.55
CA ALA A 457 -2.24 -3.43 13.04
C ALA A 457 -2.71 -4.44 14.10
N SER A 458 -4.00 -4.77 14.09
CA SER A 458 -4.51 -5.92 14.83
C SER A 458 -3.86 -7.20 14.25
N GLU A 459 -3.61 -8.19 15.12
CA GLU A 459 -3.20 -9.50 14.65
C GLU A 459 -4.26 -10.11 13.73
N ARG A 460 -3.81 -10.73 12.64
CA ARG A 460 -4.65 -11.43 11.69
C ARG A 460 -4.33 -12.91 11.71
N ASN A 461 -5.34 -13.71 11.98
CA ASN A 461 -5.23 -15.16 11.89
C ASN A 461 -5.90 -15.60 10.56
N VAL A 462 -5.08 -15.95 9.59
CA VAL A 462 -5.54 -16.48 8.29
C VAL A 462 -5.82 -17.95 8.47
N PRO A 463 -7.08 -18.40 8.34
CA PRO A 463 -7.44 -19.78 8.58
C PRO A 463 -6.89 -20.68 7.47
N GLN A 464 -6.63 -21.92 7.83
CA GLN A 464 -6.35 -22.97 6.89
C GLN A 464 -7.66 -23.35 6.16
N SER A 465 -7.97 -22.71 5.07
CA SER A 465 -9.07 -23.11 4.19
C SER A 465 -8.58 -24.20 3.26
N GLY A 466 -9.38 -25.29 3.13
CA GLY A 466 -9.03 -26.43 2.29
C GLY A 466 -8.77 -26.02 0.84
N ALA A 467 -7.98 -26.84 0.14
CA ALA A 467 -7.47 -26.65 -1.20
C ALA A 467 -6.66 -25.37 -1.36
N MET A 468 -5.37 -25.52 -1.22
CA MET A 468 -4.43 -24.54 -1.73
C MET A 468 -4.51 -24.59 -3.27
N ASP A 469 -5.40 -23.81 -3.83
CA ASP A 469 -5.14 -23.29 -5.18
C ASP A 469 -3.77 -22.65 -5.05
N GLY A 470 -2.73 -23.20 -5.65
CA GLY A 470 -1.30 -22.88 -5.44
C GLY A 470 -0.89 -21.41 -5.42
N ASN A 471 -1.84 -20.53 -5.26
CA ASN A 471 -1.72 -19.14 -5.57
C ASN A 471 -1.78 -18.18 -4.38
N THR A 472 -2.37 -18.47 -3.22
CA THR A 472 -2.73 -17.32 -2.41
C THR A 472 -2.64 -17.47 -0.91
N VAL A 473 -2.91 -18.59 -0.30
CA VAL A 473 -3.15 -18.57 1.13
C VAL A 473 -1.99 -19.16 1.92
N PHE A 474 -1.28 -18.31 2.64
CA PHE A 474 -0.33 -18.74 3.66
C PHE A 474 -1.03 -18.65 5.02
N PRO A 475 -1.58 -19.78 5.55
CA PRO A 475 -2.31 -19.78 6.81
C PRO A 475 -1.37 -19.53 7.98
N GLY A 476 -1.86 -18.83 8.98
CA GLY A 476 -1.08 -18.47 10.15
C GLY A 476 -1.44 -17.13 10.73
N THR A 477 -0.68 -16.66 11.69
CA THR A 477 -0.90 -15.40 12.38
C THR A 477 0.08 -14.35 11.89
N TYR A 478 -0.43 -13.21 11.48
CA TYR A 478 0.34 -12.05 11.01
C TYR A 478 0.19 -10.89 11.98
N SER A 479 1.28 -10.15 12.19
CA SER A 479 1.26 -8.90 12.95
C SER A 479 2.12 -7.84 12.27
N LEU A 480 1.71 -6.58 12.34
CA LEU A 480 2.41 -5.46 11.73
C LEU A 480 2.55 -4.30 12.72
N THR A 481 3.76 -3.82 12.87
CA THR A 481 4.05 -2.51 13.48
C THR A 481 4.81 -1.67 12.46
N ARG A 482 4.36 -0.44 12.21
CA ARG A 482 4.97 0.47 11.26
C ARG A 482 5.52 1.70 11.93
N TYR A 483 6.73 2.07 11.58
CA TYR A 483 7.36 3.32 11.99
C TYR A 483 7.60 4.17 10.77
N GLU A 484 7.35 5.46 10.88
CA GLU A 484 7.68 6.40 9.83
C GLU A 484 8.20 7.70 10.42
N THR A 485 9.33 8.16 9.90
CA THR A 485 9.98 9.41 10.29
C THR A 485 9.99 10.34 9.09
N LEU A 486 9.56 11.60 9.29
CA LEU A 486 9.55 12.61 8.24
C LEU A 486 10.39 13.81 8.66
N LEU A 487 11.19 14.31 7.73
CA LEU A 487 11.93 15.56 7.83
C LEU A 487 11.56 16.46 6.66
N SER A 488 11.29 17.72 6.91
CA SER A 488 10.82 18.66 5.89
C SER A 488 11.46 20.02 6.02
N VAL A 489 11.69 20.63 4.87
CA VAL A 489 12.11 22.02 4.72
C VAL A 489 11.09 22.75 3.86
N SER A 490 10.56 23.85 4.35
CA SER A 490 9.70 24.75 3.58
C SER A 490 10.37 26.12 3.42
N TYR A 491 10.26 26.67 2.20
CA TYR A 491 10.67 28.03 1.89
C TYR A 491 9.48 28.83 1.38
N ARG A 492 9.11 29.90 2.11
CA ARG A 492 7.99 30.79 1.77
C ARG A 492 8.51 32.13 1.25
N PHE A 493 7.99 32.59 0.08
CA PHE A 493 8.47 33.76 -0.62
C PHE A 493 7.36 34.59 -1.26
#